data_f0909408f3fec92465f4f4a195706392
#
_entry.id   f0909408f3fec92465f4f4a195706392
#
_cell.length_a   1.000
_cell.length_b   1.000
_cell.length_c   1.000
_cell.angle_alpha   90.00
_cell.angle_beta   90.00
_cell.angle_gamma   90.00
#
_symmetry.space_group_name_H-M   'P 1'
#
loop_
_entity.id
_entity.type
_entity.pdbx_description
1 polymer ?
#
loop_
_entity_poly.entity_id
_entity_poly.type
_entity_poly.pdbx_seq_one_letter_code
_entity_poly.pdbx_strand_id
1 'polypeptide(L)'
;MGKRNKLIDQKKKNNKKKKNRISPKKILVIGILFTFTGLIIYGGINSLKSFNGNFLLSPPRNFFMKATYLANEGNVYTSQLTGTAKILNSGADSKTRYNPTITLNQGKTLSIHLINEDSEKHSKHNLNIDEFGIHTKDLGYFQTQTVTFTANKAGTFNYYCSIHPEMTGKITVAA
;
A
#
# COMPACT_ATOMS: atom_id res chain seq x y z
N MET A 1 -65.77 35.45 -38.23
CA MET A 1 -64.38 35.28 -37.73
C MET A 1 -64.24 34.54 -36.37
N GLY A 2 -65.33 34.22 -35.69
CA GLY A 2 -65.28 33.67 -34.33
C GLY A 2 -65.16 32.14 -34.18
N LYS A 3 -65.50 31.32 -35.18
CA LYS A 3 -65.51 29.87 -35.03
C LYS A 3 -64.14 29.19 -35.20
N ARG A 4 -63.20 29.79 -35.93
CA ARG A 4 -61.85 29.23 -36.15
C ARG A 4 -60.94 29.32 -34.90
N ASN A 5 -61.06 30.36 -34.12
CA ASN A 5 -60.26 30.57 -32.94
C ASN A 5 -60.64 29.66 -31.78
N LYS A 6 -61.89 29.23 -31.65
CA LYS A 6 -62.33 28.28 -30.63
C LYS A 6 -61.80 26.86 -30.84
N LEU A 7 -61.64 26.47 -32.12
CA LEU A 7 -61.07 25.16 -32.45
C LEU A 7 -59.54 25.04 -32.18
N ILE A 8 -58.82 26.15 -32.37
CA ILE A 8 -57.38 26.21 -32.10
C ILE A 8 -57.10 26.17 -30.58
N ASP A 9 -57.90 26.84 -29.79
CA ASP A 9 -57.76 26.82 -28.33
C ASP A 9 -58.15 25.48 -27.69
N GLN A 10 -59.13 24.75 -28.24
CA GLN A 10 -59.46 23.41 -27.79
C GLN A 10 -58.36 22.37 -28.17
N LYS A 11 -57.71 22.50 -29.33
CA LYS A 11 -56.58 21.67 -29.72
C LYS A 11 -55.34 21.89 -28.84
N LYS A 12 -55.08 23.15 -28.43
CA LYS A 12 -54.00 23.49 -27.49
C LYS A 12 -54.24 22.95 -26.07
N LYS A 13 -55.53 22.95 -25.61
CA LYS A 13 -55.85 22.39 -24.28
C LYS A 13 -55.77 20.86 -24.23
N ASN A 14 -56.06 20.17 -25.31
CA ASN A 14 -55.95 18.70 -25.36
C ASN A 14 -54.50 18.21 -25.47
N ASN A 15 -53.62 18.99 -26.09
CA ASN A 15 -52.21 18.63 -26.15
C ASN A 15 -51.45 18.86 -24.82
N LYS A 16 -51.94 19.73 -23.94
CA LYS A 16 -51.35 19.97 -22.61
C LYS A 16 -51.69 18.89 -21.59
N LYS A 17 -52.64 18.01 -21.86
CA LYS A 17 -53.04 16.92 -20.93
C LYS A 17 -52.40 15.56 -21.20
N LYS A 18 -51.55 15.40 -22.23
CA LYS A 18 -50.69 14.23 -22.36
C LYS A 18 -49.45 14.40 -21.49
N LYS A 19 -49.64 14.63 -20.19
CA LYS A 19 -48.58 14.46 -19.18
C LYS A 19 -48.18 12.98 -19.19
N ASN A 20 -46.93 12.70 -19.53
CA ASN A 20 -46.33 11.37 -19.58
C ASN A 20 -46.66 10.58 -18.29
N ARG A 21 -47.77 9.86 -18.29
CA ARG A 21 -48.05 8.89 -17.25
C ARG A 21 -47.18 7.67 -17.57
N ILE A 22 -46.11 7.52 -16.79
CA ILE A 22 -45.28 6.31 -16.83
C ILE A 22 -46.20 5.14 -16.58
N SER A 23 -46.24 4.15 -17.47
CA SER A 23 -47.14 2.98 -17.32
C SER A 23 -46.73 2.22 -16.04
N PRO A 24 -47.68 1.60 -15.35
CA PRO A 24 -47.40 0.85 -14.12
C PRO A 24 -46.35 -0.25 -14.32
N LYS A 25 -46.28 -0.84 -15.52
CA LYS A 25 -45.23 -1.78 -15.90
C LYS A 25 -43.82 -1.16 -15.93
N LYS A 26 -43.69 0.10 -16.39
CA LYS A 26 -42.40 0.82 -16.39
C LYS A 26 -41.97 1.22 -14.97
N ILE A 27 -42.92 1.57 -14.10
CA ILE A 27 -42.65 1.86 -12.69
C ILE A 27 -42.15 0.61 -11.97
N LEU A 28 -42.78 -0.56 -12.25
CA LEU A 28 -42.36 -1.83 -11.67
C LEU A 28 -40.93 -2.21 -12.08
N VAL A 29 -40.58 -2.06 -13.36
CA VAL A 29 -39.24 -2.37 -13.89
C VAL A 29 -38.20 -1.44 -13.29
N ILE A 30 -38.50 -0.15 -13.17
CA ILE A 30 -37.59 0.84 -12.55
C ILE A 30 -37.39 0.49 -11.06
N GLY A 31 -38.46 0.13 -10.33
CA GLY A 31 -38.39 -0.27 -8.92
C GLY A 31 -37.50 -1.51 -8.72
N ILE A 32 -37.63 -2.53 -9.56
CA ILE A 32 -36.79 -3.75 -9.52
C ILE A 32 -35.32 -3.41 -9.81
N LEU A 33 -35.05 -2.55 -10.79
CA LEU A 33 -33.67 -2.10 -11.07
C LEU A 33 -33.03 -1.38 -9.88
N PHE A 34 -33.75 -0.49 -9.21
CA PHE A 34 -33.25 0.24 -8.03
C PHE A 34 -33.01 -0.71 -6.85
N THR A 35 -33.85 -1.72 -6.64
CA THR A 35 -33.63 -2.72 -5.57
C THR A 35 -32.42 -3.60 -5.84
N PHE A 36 -32.21 -4.03 -7.10
CA PHE A 36 -31.04 -4.82 -7.50
C PHE A 36 -29.73 -4.02 -7.37
N THR A 37 -29.70 -2.77 -7.81
CA THR A 37 -28.52 -1.92 -7.67
C THR A 37 -28.25 -1.59 -6.19
N GLY A 38 -29.28 -1.36 -5.39
CA GLY A 38 -29.17 -1.15 -3.95
C GLY A 38 -28.59 -2.39 -3.22
N LEU A 39 -29.03 -3.59 -3.60
CA LEU A 39 -28.51 -4.85 -3.05
C LEU A 39 -27.05 -5.10 -3.42
N ILE A 40 -26.65 -4.80 -4.66
CA ILE A 40 -25.25 -4.93 -5.11
C ILE A 40 -24.36 -3.94 -4.37
N ILE A 41 -24.78 -2.68 -4.21
CA ILE A 41 -24.03 -1.67 -3.48
C ILE A 41 -23.94 -2.05 -2.00
N TYR A 42 -25.05 -2.43 -1.37
CA TYR A 42 -25.07 -2.82 0.03
C TYR A 42 -24.27 -4.10 0.31
N GLY A 43 -24.39 -5.13 -0.53
CA GLY A 43 -23.60 -6.35 -0.48
C GLY A 43 -22.11 -6.08 -0.71
N GLY A 44 -21.77 -5.22 -1.68
CA GLY A 44 -20.41 -4.82 -1.96
C GLY A 44 -19.77 -4.06 -0.79
N ILE A 45 -20.49 -3.13 -0.16
CA ILE A 45 -20.00 -2.38 1.01
C ILE A 45 -19.81 -3.29 2.23
N ASN A 46 -20.69 -4.25 2.44
CA ASN A 46 -20.57 -5.19 3.56
C ASN A 46 -19.45 -6.22 3.34
N SER A 47 -19.21 -6.65 2.10
CA SER A 47 -18.06 -7.48 1.75
C SER A 47 -16.74 -6.74 1.95
N LEU A 48 -16.70 -5.42 1.67
CA LEU A 48 -15.54 -4.57 1.93
C LEU A 48 -15.33 -4.31 3.44
N LYS A 49 -16.37 -4.32 4.24
CA LYS A 49 -16.24 -4.22 5.71
C LYS A 49 -15.69 -5.50 6.35
N SER A 50 -15.84 -6.64 5.71
CA SER A 50 -15.26 -7.93 6.15
C SER A 50 -13.77 -8.06 5.81
N PHE A 51 -13.25 -7.29 4.86
CA PHE A 51 -11.83 -7.01 4.74
C PHE A 51 -11.50 -5.99 5.81
N ASN A 52 -10.83 -6.42 6.89
CA ASN A 52 -10.26 -5.52 7.89
C ASN A 52 -9.62 -4.34 7.17
N GLY A 53 -10.31 -3.19 7.13
CA GLY A 53 -10.07 -2.04 6.24
C GLY A 53 -8.74 -1.30 6.43
N ASN A 54 -7.78 -1.92 7.13
CA ASN A 54 -6.43 -1.42 7.33
C ASN A 54 -5.41 -1.91 6.30
N PHE A 55 -5.79 -2.87 5.41
CA PHE A 55 -4.81 -3.48 4.51
C PHE A 55 -4.55 -2.67 3.24
N LEU A 56 -5.58 -2.03 2.67
CA LEU A 56 -5.46 -1.39 1.36
C LEU A 56 -5.08 0.11 1.39
N LEU A 57 -5.12 0.75 2.56
CA LEU A 57 -4.91 2.20 2.69
C LEU A 57 -3.80 2.59 3.67
N SER A 58 -3.10 1.62 4.26
CA SER A 58 -1.96 1.94 5.12
C SER A 58 -0.74 2.19 4.24
N PRO A 59 -0.15 3.38 4.30
CA PRO A 59 1.07 3.65 3.53
C PRO A 59 2.17 2.67 3.97
N PRO A 60 3.09 2.30 3.07
CA PRO A 60 4.21 1.45 3.42
C PRO A 60 5.02 2.10 4.54
N ARG A 61 5.47 1.30 5.50
CA ARG A 61 6.43 1.76 6.50
C ARG A 61 7.78 1.95 5.81
N ASN A 62 8.37 3.14 5.94
CA ASN A 62 9.70 3.41 5.40
C ASN A 62 10.78 3.03 6.41
N PHE A 63 11.80 2.34 5.95
CA PHE A 63 13.00 2.01 6.71
C PHE A 63 14.23 2.45 5.92
N PHE A 64 15.02 3.36 6.49
CA PHE A 64 16.22 3.88 5.86
C PHE A 64 17.43 3.14 6.40
N MET A 65 18.16 2.49 5.50
CA MET A 65 19.29 1.63 5.80
C MET A 65 20.50 2.10 5.00
N LYS A 66 21.66 2.15 5.64
CA LYS A 66 22.92 2.34 4.95
C LYS A 66 23.82 1.11 5.07
N ALA A 67 24.51 0.79 4.01
CA ALA A 67 25.62 -0.14 3.99
C ALA A 67 26.92 0.66 4.11
N THR A 68 27.83 0.26 4.99
CA THR A 68 29.07 0.97 5.24
C THR A 68 30.13 0.04 5.82
N TYR A 69 31.40 0.41 5.67
CA TYR A 69 32.50 -0.20 6.40
C TYR A 69 32.78 0.59 7.68
N LEU A 70 33.09 -0.11 8.77
CA LEU A 70 33.52 0.47 10.03
C LEU A 70 34.79 -0.26 10.49
N ALA A 71 35.85 0.48 10.86
CA ALA A 71 37.17 -0.07 11.17
C ALA A 71 37.16 -1.20 12.23
N ASN A 72 36.24 -1.14 13.21
CA ASN A 72 36.16 -2.12 14.30
C ASN A 72 35.11 -3.21 14.07
N GLU A 73 34.21 -3.07 13.10
CA GLU A 73 33.04 -3.94 12.92
C GLU A 73 33.02 -4.58 11.53
N GLY A 74 33.83 -4.10 10.58
CA GLY A 74 33.81 -4.53 9.20
C GLY A 74 32.64 -3.93 8.41
N ASN A 75 32.17 -4.66 7.40
CA ASN A 75 31.02 -4.25 6.60
C ASN A 75 29.72 -4.52 7.37
N VAL A 76 28.87 -3.51 7.51
CA VAL A 76 27.62 -3.58 8.29
C VAL A 76 26.50 -2.81 7.63
N TYR A 77 25.28 -3.22 7.91
CA TYR A 77 24.11 -2.36 7.75
C TYR A 77 23.85 -1.55 9.01
N THR A 78 23.48 -0.27 8.85
CA THR A 78 23.01 0.56 9.96
C THR A 78 21.67 1.19 9.60
N SER A 79 20.81 1.45 10.59
CA SER A 79 19.61 2.23 10.37
C SER A 79 19.95 3.72 10.36
N GLN A 80 19.45 4.46 9.34
CA GLN A 80 19.46 5.91 9.36
C GLN A 80 18.24 6.40 10.13
N LEU A 81 18.44 6.92 11.32
CA LEU A 81 17.41 7.59 12.10
C LEU A 81 17.31 9.04 11.63
N THR A 82 16.46 9.31 10.66
CA THR A 82 16.07 10.68 10.33
C THR A 82 14.81 11.03 11.12
N GLY A 83 14.95 11.87 12.15
CA GLY A 83 13.85 12.54 12.86
C GLY A 83 12.82 11.62 13.51
N THR A 84 12.53 11.79 14.79
CA THR A 84 11.39 11.29 15.60
C THR A 84 10.85 9.87 15.41
N ALA A 85 11.34 9.08 14.50
CA ALA A 85 11.12 7.63 14.50
C ALA A 85 12.00 7.01 15.60
N LYS A 86 11.62 7.24 16.86
CA LYS A 86 12.01 6.39 17.97
C LYS A 86 11.81 4.97 17.48
N ILE A 87 12.91 4.21 17.33
CA ILE A 87 12.81 2.77 17.18
C ILE A 87 12.05 2.32 18.43
N LEU A 88 10.75 2.09 18.26
CA LEU A 88 9.92 1.60 19.33
C LEU A 88 10.43 0.22 19.67
N ASN A 89 11.17 0.13 20.77
CA ASN A 89 11.39 -1.07 21.54
C ASN A 89 12.14 -2.23 20.86
N SER A 90 13.26 -1.99 20.26
CA SER A 90 14.35 -2.90 20.53
C SER A 90 14.97 -2.39 21.82
N GLY A 91 14.87 -3.14 22.91
CA GLY A 91 15.71 -2.92 24.09
C GLY A 91 17.13 -2.79 23.56
N ALA A 92 17.64 -1.58 23.52
CA ALA A 92 18.85 -1.27 22.80
C ALA A 92 20.04 -1.76 23.61
N ASP A 93 20.33 -3.02 23.45
CA ASP A 93 21.69 -3.52 23.62
C ASP A 93 22.51 -2.90 22.49
N SER A 94 23.66 -2.37 22.79
CA SER A 94 24.58 -1.72 21.84
C SER A 94 24.97 -2.60 20.65
N LYS A 95 24.71 -3.91 20.72
CA LYS A 95 24.83 -4.87 19.63
C LYS A 95 23.79 -4.71 18.49
N THR A 96 22.70 -4.01 18.73
CA THR A 96 21.62 -3.84 17.71
C THR A 96 21.80 -2.62 16.82
N ARG A 97 22.90 -1.87 16.98
CA ARG A 97 23.21 -0.72 16.12
C ARG A 97 23.59 -1.15 14.71
N TYR A 98 24.19 -2.33 14.58
CA TYR A 98 24.66 -2.91 13.32
C TYR A 98 23.79 -4.11 12.96
N ASN A 99 23.52 -4.27 11.68
CA ASN A 99 22.65 -5.31 11.12
C ASN A 99 21.32 -5.40 11.89
N PRO A 100 20.53 -4.30 11.97
CA PRO A 100 19.39 -4.17 12.88
C PRO A 100 18.29 -5.20 12.61
N THR A 101 17.62 -5.67 13.66
CA THR A 101 16.39 -6.43 13.50
C THR A 101 15.23 -5.50 13.13
N ILE A 102 14.56 -5.77 12.02
CA ILE A 102 13.39 -5.03 11.53
C ILE A 102 12.15 -5.80 11.96
N THR A 103 11.25 -5.18 12.73
CA THR A 103 10.02 -5.82 13.20
C THR A 103 8.80 -5.18 12.54
N LEU A 104 7.88 -6.00 12.05
CA LEU A 104 6.60 -5.56 11.47
C LEU A 104 5.52 -6.63 11.68
N ASN A 105 4.25 -6.26 11.51
CA ASN A 105 3.14 -7.20 11.59
C ASN A 105 2.84 -7.81 10.21
N GLN A 106 2.32 -9.03 10.20
CA GLN A 106 1.87 -9.71 8.99
C GLN A 106 0.85 -8.85 8.23
N GLY A 107 0.95 -8.86 6.90
CA GLY A 107 0.11 -8.07 6.01
C GLY A 107 0.54 -6.60 5.86
N LYS A 108 1.54 -6.11 6.60
CA LYS A 108 2.06 -4.76 6.43
C LYS A 108 3.08 -4.68 5.31
N THR A 109 3.10 -3.55 4.63
CA THR A 109 4.06 -3.25 3.56
C THR A 109 5.24 -2.47 4.14
N LEU A 110 6.46 -2.89 3.76
CA LEU A 110 7.72 -2.25 4.12
C LEU A 110 8.44 -1.76 2.87
N SER A 111 8.91 -0.52 2.89
CA SER A 111 9.83 0.04 1.91
C SER A 111 11.18 0.23 2.57
N ILE A 112 12.21 -0.45 2.08
CA ILE A 112 13.59 -0.28 2.52
C ILE A 112 14.30 0.60 1.51
N HIS A 113 14.81 1.72 2.00
CA HIS A 113 15.64 2.67 1.24
C HIS A 113 17.10 2.37 1.59
N LEU A 114 17.78 1.64 0.71
CA LEU A 114 19.19 1.31 0.88
C LEU A 114 20.08 2.34 0.20
N ILE A 115 21.09 2.83 0.91
CA ILE A 115 22.19 3.63 0.36
C ILE A 115 23.53 2.96 0.72
N ASN A 116 24.46 2.94 -0.22
CA ASN A 116 25.85 2.58 0.07
C ASN A 116 26.64 3.82 0.46
N GLU A 117 27.02 3.93 1.74
CA GLU A 117 27.86 5.00 2.29
C GLU A 117 29.27 4.48 2.69
N ASP A 118 29.79 3.44 2.06
CA ASP A 118 31.14 2.93 2.30
C ASP A 118 32.19 3.89 1.68
N SER A 119 32.54 4.92 2.43
CA SER A 119 33.52 5.92 2.03
C SER A 119 34.97 5.46 2.23
N GLU A 120 35.20 4.41 3.02
CA GLU A 120 36.57 3.94 3.31
C GLU A 120 37.06 2.95 2.26
N LYS A 121 36.27 1.93 1.98
CA LYS A 121 36.66 0.85 1.07
C LYS A 121 36.09 1.01 -0.34
N HIS A 122 35.05 1.83 -0.49
CA HIS A 122 34.29 1.97 -1.74
C HIS A 122 33.78 0.63 -2.26
N SER A 123 33.51 -0.33 -1.34
CA SER A 123 33.00 -1.64 -1.69
C SER A 123 31.59 -1.55 -2.24
N LYS A 124 31.21 -2.50 -3.06
CA LYS A 124 29.81 -2.65 -3.48
C LYS A 124 29.02 -3.40 -2.41
N HIS A 125 27.77 -3.01 -2.22
CA HIS A 125 26.85 -3.67 -1.30
C HIS A 125 25.50 -3.89 -1.96
N ASN A 126 24.83 -4.98 -1.58
CA ASN A 126 23.45 -5.26 -1.99
C ASN A 126 22.60 -5.68 -0.80
N LEU A 127 21.29 -5.84 -0.98
CA LEU A 127 20.36 -6.35 0.02
C LEU A 127 19.53 -7.46 -0.60
N ASN A 128 19.52 -8.61 0.04
CA ASN A 128 18.73 -9.76 -0.35
C ASN A 128 17.82 -10.17 0.81
N ILE A 129 16.57 -10.54 0.50
CA ILE A 129 15.58 -11.08 1.42
C ILE A 129 14.83 -12.18 0.65
N ASP A 130 15.38 -13.38 0.64
CA ASP A 130 14.94 -14.48 -0.22
C ASP A 130 13.47 -14.85 0.00
N GLU A 131 13.01 -14.84 1.26
CA GLU A 131 11.63 -15.19 1.60
C GLU A 131 10.59 -14.29 0.92
N PHE A 132 10.94 -13.05 0.63
CA PHE A 132 10.07 -12.08 -0.04
C PHE A 132 10.48 -11.80 -1.49
N GLY A 133 11.44 -12.55 -2.03
CA GLY A 133 11.92 -12.41 -3.41
C GLY A 133 12.58 -11.06 -3.68
N ILE A 134 13.20 -10.45 -2.68
CA ILE A 134 13.84 -9.14 -2.78
C ILE A 134 15.34 -9.30 -3.01
N HIS A 135 15.82 -8.72 -4.11
CA HIS A 135 17.23 -8.67 -4.47
C HIS A 135 17.51 -7.31 -5.11
N THR A 136 18.39 -6.53 -4.46
CA THR A 136 18.86 -5.26 -5.05
C THR A 136 20.02 -5.52 -6.01
N LYS A 137 20.35 -4.51 -6.80
CA LYS A 137 21.62 -4.48 -7.55
C LYS A 137 22.79 -4.30 -6.57
N ASP A 138 23.99 -4.58 -7.05
CA ASP A 138 25.23 -4.21 -6.37
C ASP A 138 25.42 -2.71 -6.45
N LEU A 139 25.18 -2.01 -5.33
CA LEU A 139 25.28 -0.57 -5.24
C LEU A 139 26.72 -0.16 -4.98
N GLY A 140 27.27 0.68 -5.86
CA GLY A 140 28.55 1.37 -5.62
C GLY A 140 28.38 2.52 -4.61
N TYR A 141 29.50 3.15 -4.28
CA TYR A 141 29.51 4.28 -3.33
C TYR A 141 28.50 5.38 -3.73
N PHE A 142 27.71 5.85 -2.76
CA PHE A 142 26.61 6.81 -2.89
C PHE A 142 25.43 6.36 -3.80
N GLN A 143 25.42 5.13 -4.29
CA GLN A 143 24.26 4.62 -4.99
C GLN A 143 23.16 4.19 -4.03
N THR A 144 21.91 4.36 -4.47
CA THR A 144 20.72 4.05 -3.68
C THR A 144 19.78 3.15 -4.47
N GLN A 145 19.01 2.35 -3.74
CA GLN A 145 17.86 1.61 -4.29
C GLN A 145 16.79 1.46 -3.22
N THR A 146 15.54 1.61 -3.63
CA THR A 146 14.37 1.33 -2.78
C THR A 146 13.76 0.02 -3.22
N VAL A 147 13.46 -0.85 -2.26
CA VAL A 147 12.69 -2.07 -2.44
C VAL A 147 11.46 -2.05 -1.54
N THR A 148 10.35 -2.55 -2.05
CA THR A 148 9.08 -2.56 -1.31
C THR A 148 8.47 -3.95 -1.41
N PHE A 149 8.03 -4.50 -0.28
CA PHE A 149 7.36 -5.79 -0.21
C PHE A 149 6.29 -5.81 0.88
N THR A 150 5.36 -6.74 0.78
CA THR A 150 4.36 -7.01 1.81
C THR A 150 4.78 -8.25 2.61
N ALA A 151 4.83 -8.12 3.93
CA ALA A 151 5.14 -9.22 4.84
C ALA A 151 3.95 -10.18 4.94
N ASN A 152 3.77 -11.04 3.96
CA ASN A 152 2.62 -11.95 3.81
C ASN A 152 2.72 -13.22 4.66
N LYS A 153 3.86 -13.44 5.34
CA LYS A 153 4.15 -14.64 6.14
C LYS A 153 4.75 -14.24 7.49
N ALA A 154 4.20 -14.76 8.59
CA ALA A 154 4.74 -14.58 9.92
C ALA A 154 6.00 -15.45 10.11
N GLY A 155 6.95 -14.96 10.89
CA GLY A 155 8.21 -15.65 11.15
C GLY A 155 9.40 -14.70 11.30
N THR A 156 10.59 -15.30 11.38
CA THR A 156 11.85 -14.56 11.38
C THR A 156 12.68 -14.98 10.18
N PHE A 157 13.05 -14.01 9.36
CA PHE A 157 13.73 -14.19 8.07
C PHE A 157 15.03 -13.40 8.09
N ASN A 158 16.04 -13.87 7.36
CA ASN A 158 17.30 -13.16 7.24
C ASN A 158 17.22 -12.16 6.07
N TYR A 159 17.92 -11.04 6.22
CA TYR A 159 18.37 -10.23 5.12
C TYR A 159 19.91 -10.19 5.14
N TYR A 160 20.53 -10.06 3.98
CA TYR A 160 21.99 -10.15 3.87
C TYR A 160 22.54 -9.46 2.62
N CYS A 161 23.85 -9.22 2.66
CA CYS A 161 24.63 -8.84 1.48
C CYS A 161 25.31 -10.08 0.90
N SER A 162 25.11 -10.34 -0.40
CA SER A 162 25.76 -11.51 -1.04
C SER A 162 27.26 -11.33 -1.25
N ILE A 163 27.75 -10.11 -1.19
CA ILE A 163 29.19 -9.77 -1.37
C ILE A 163 29.93 -9.87 -0.02
N HIS A 164 29.25 -9.53 1.08
CA HIS A 164 29.82 -9.48 2.43
C HIS A 164 28.98 -10.33 3.38
N PRO A 165 29.30 -11.61 3.59
CA PRO A 165 28.48 -12.54 4.39
C PRO A 165 28.29 -12.12 5.85
N GLU A 166 29.20 -11.32 6.40
CA GLU A 166 29.09 -10.76 7.75
C GLU A 166 27.93 -9.75 7.89
N MET A 167 27.51 -9.15 6.78
CA MET A 167 26.37 -8.22 6.74
C MET A 167 25.06 -9.01 6.71
N THR A 168 24.65 -9.54 7.84
CA THR A 168 23.40 -10.30 7.96
C THR A 168 22.58 -9.79 9.15
N GLY A 169 21.30 -9.48 8.91
CA GLY A 169 20.35 -9.11 9.93
C GLY A 169 19.04 -9.88 9.82
N LYS A 170 18.03 -9.49 10.60
CA LYS A 170 16.76 -10.20 10.70
C LYS A 170 15.55 -9.32 10.44
N ILE A 171 14.53 -9.90 9.83
CA ILE A 171 13.19 -9.35 9.74
C ILE A 171 12.27 -10.26 10.54
N THR A 172 11.62 -9.73 11.58
CA THR A 172 10.65 -10.44 12.39
C THR A 172 9.25 -9.97 12.04
N VAL A 173 8.42 -10.87 11.55
CA VAL A 173 7.03 -10.63 11.19
C VAL A 173 6.14 -11.28 12.23
N ALA A 174 5.47 -10.46 13.04
CA ALA A 174 4.48 -10.92 14.01
C ALA A 174 3.15 -11.24 13.31
N ALA A 175 2.46 -12.29 13.77
CA ALA A 175 1.14 -12.68 13.30
C ALA A 175 0.06 -11.63 13.64
#